data_a88a00c2475cfa23ae1eeaf159e5ca70
#
_entry.id   a88a00c2475cfa23ae1eeaf159e5ca70
#
_cell.length_a   1.000
_cell.length_b   1.000
_cell.length_c   1.000
_cell.angle_alpha   90.00
_cell.angle_beta   90.00
_cell.angle_gamma   90.00
#
_symmetry.space_group_name_H-M   'P 1'
#
loop_
_entity.id
_entity.type
_entity.pdbx_description
1 polymer ?
#
loop_
_entity_poly.entity_id
_entity_poly.type
_entity_poly.pdbx_seq_one_letter_code
_entity_poly.pdbx_strand_id
1 'polypeptide(L)'
;APAVDVLEIAVTEAGSYIVNGRPLANNQRSTLRAAIARVIGDNLELPVFIRADAQATHQAVVTAMDVVGQLGFVEINIATVTPPEV
;
A
#
# COMPACT_ATOMS: atom_id res chain seq x y z
N ALA A 1 -6.36 -20.15 -7.56
CA ALA A 1 -5.38 -19.21 -7.06
C ALA A 1 -5.58 -19.01 -5.56
N PRO A 2 -4.52 -18.91 -4.78
CA PRO A 2 -4.67 -18.69 -3.35
C PRO A 2 -5.30 -17.32 -3.10
N ALA A 3 -6.25 -17.31 -2.19
CA ALA A 3 -6.85 -16.05 -1.76
C ALA A 3 -5.86 -15.31 -0.88
N VAL A 4 -5.80 -13.98 -1.03
CA VAL A 4 -5.02 -13.16 -0.11
C VAL A 4 -5.90 -12.77 1.08
N ASP A 5 -5.30 -12.68 2.25
CA ASP A 5 -6.02 -12.36 3.47
C ASP A 5 -5.92 -10.88 3.82
N VAL A 6 -4.90 -10.20 3.33
CA VAL A 6 -4.70 -8.79 3.60
C VAL A 6 -4.13 -8.11 2.37
N LEU A 7 -4.32 -6.81 2.27
CA LEU A 7 -3.64 -5.98 1.30
C LEU A 7 -2.56 -5.20 2.04
N GLU A 8 -1.31 -5.46 1.72
CA GLU A 8 -0.20 -4.76 2.35
C GLU A 8 0.48 -3.87 1.33
N ILE A 9 0.59 -2.59 1.65
CA ILE A 9 1.27 -1.61 0.81
C ILE A 9 2.44 -1.04 1.59
N ALA A 10 3.65 -1.29 1.12
CA ALA A 10 4.82 -0.69 1.72
C ALA A 10 5.21 0.55 0.94
N VAL A 11 5.50 1.64 1.65
CA VAL A 11 5.96 2.89 1.06
C VAL A 11 7.41 3.06 1.45
N THR A 12 8.30 3.09 0.47
CA THR A 12 9.74 3.19 0.73
C THR A 12 10.18 4.64 0.89
N GLU A 13 11.38 4.85 1.42
CA GLU A 13 11.91 6.20 1.56
C GLU A 13 12.09 6.89 0.20
N ALA A 14 12.26 6.11 -0.86
CA ALA A 14 12.39 6.66 -2.22
C ALA A 14 11.05 7.05 -2.83
N GLY A 15 9.94 6.78 -2.13
CA GLY A 15 8.61 7.08 -2.65
C GLY A 15 8.03 6.00 -3.54
N SER A 16 8.61 4.80 -3.52
CA SER A 16 8.12 3.68 -4.30
C SER A 16 7.13 2.86 -3.48
N TYR A 17 6.34 2.05 -4.17
CA TYR A 17 5.35 1.20 -3.53
C TYR A 17 5.64 -0.27 -3.76
N ILE A 18 5.37 -1.07 -2.75
CA ILE A 18 5.46 -2.52 -2.84
C ILE A 18 4.12 -3.07 -2.37
N VAL A 19 3.42 -3.77 -3.25
CA VAL A 19 2.09 -4.31 -2.95
C VAL A 19 2.20 -5.81 -2.75
N ASN A 20 1.89 -6.27 -1.54
CA ASN A 20 2.00 -7.68 -1.15
C ASN A 20 3.32 -8.32 -1.56
N GLY A 21 4.42 -7.58 -1.33
CA GLY A 21 5.76 -8.06 -1.62
C GLY A 21 6.24 -7.86 -3.06
N ARG A 22 5.41 -7.24 -3.91
CA ARG A 22 5.78 -7.01 -5.31
C ARG A 22 6.05 -5.53 -5.55
N PRO A 23 7.28 -5.16 -5.88
CA PRO A 23 7.58 -3.75 -6.18
C PRO A 23 6.92 -3.34 -7.50
N LEU A 24 6.44 -2.09 -7.52
CA LEU A 24 5.80 -1.54 -8.71
C LEU A 24 6.84 -0.93 -9.65
N ALA A 25 6.49 -0.87 -10.93
CA ALA A 25 7.38 -0.32 -11.94
C ALA A 25 7.62 1.18 -11.75
N ASN A 26 6.64 1.89 -11.19
CA ASN A 26 6.75 3.32 -10.93
C ASN A 26 5.85 3.68 -9.75
N ASN A 27 5.83 4.95 -9.37
CA ASN A 27 5.05 5.42 -8.23
C ASN A 27 3.78 6.20 -8.64
N GLN A 28 3.26 5.96 -9.82
CA GLN A 28 2.07 6.64 -10.27
C GLN A 28 0.81 6.04 -9.63
N ARG A 29 -0.20 6.89 -9.42
CA ARG A 29 -1.47 6.45 -8.87
C ARG A 29 -2.10 5.33 -9.67
N SER A 30 -2.09 5.47 -11.00
CA SER A 30 -2.70 4.48 -11.88
C SER A 30 -2.03 3.12 -11.75
N THR A 31 -0.71 3.11 -11.61
CA THR A 31 0.05 1.86 -11.42
C THR A 31 -0.29 1.21 -10.09
N LEU A 32 -0.35 2.01 -9.03
CA LEU A 32 -0.70 1.51 -7.70
C LEU A 32 -2.12 0.95 -7.70
N ARG A 33 -3.06 1.67 -8.28
CA ARG A 33 -4.44 1.24 -8.35
C ARG A 33 -4.59 -0.08 -9.11
N ALA A 34 -3.91 -0.19 -10.25
CA ALA A 34 -3.97 -1.41 -11.04
C ALA A 34 -3.36 -2.61 -10.30
N ALA A 35 -2.25 -2.38 -9.60
CA ALA A 35 -1.61 -3.44 -8.83
C ALA A 35 -2.51 -3.93 -7.70
N ILE A 36 -3.16 -3.01 -7.00
CA ILE A 36 -4.09 -3.37 -5.94
C ILE A 36 -5.25 -4.19 -6.51
N ALA A 37 -5.82 -3.74 -7.61
CA ALA A 37 -6.96 -4.43 -8.22
C ALA A 37 -6.59 -5.86 -8.60
N ARG A 38 -5.38 -6.10 -9.06
CA ARG A 38 -4.92 -7.45 -9.41
C ARG A 38 -4.82 -8.35 -8.19
N VAL A 39 -4.40 -7.79 -7.07
CA VAL A 39 -4.19 -8.58 -5.85
C VAL A 39 -5.52 -8.94 -5.20
N ILE A 40 -6.44 -7.99 -5.11
CA ILE A 40 -7.68 -8.19 -4.36
C ILE A 40 -8.83 -8.78 -5.19
N GLY A 41 -8.73 -8.71 -6.51
CA GLY A 41 -9.89 -9.00 -7.35
C GLY A 41 -11.01 -8.02 -7.01
N ASP A 42 -12.14 -8.52 -6.54
CA ASP A 42 -13.28 -7.67 -6.17
C ASP A 42 -13.48 -7.57 -4.66
N ASN A 43 -12.55 -8.10 -3.86
CA ASN A 43 -12.77 -8.20 -2.42
C ASN A 43 -12.32 -6.93 -1.68
N LEU A 44 -13.25 -6.00 -1.49
CA LEU A 44 -13.00 -4.76 -0.76
C LEU A 44 -13.13 -4.91 0.75
N GLU A 45 -13.42 -6.11 1.24
CA GLU A 45 -13.52 -6.37 2.67
C GLU A 45 -12.18 -6.71 3.31
N LEU A 46 -11.15 -6.88 2.50
CA LEU A 46 -9.81 -7.16 3.02
C LEU A 46 -9.32 -5.99 3.86
N PRO A 47 -8.68 -6.26 5.00
CA PRO A 47 -8.00 -5.18 5.73
C PRO A 47 -6.79 -4.70 4.93
N VAL A 48 -6.59 -3.38 4.95
CA VAL A 48 -5.46 -2.75 4.28
C VAL A 48 -4.45 -2.33 5.32
N PHE A 49 -3.20 -2.69 5.11
CA PHE A 49 -2.11 -2.26 5.97
C PHE A 49 -1.11 -1.46 5.14
N ILE A 50 -0.97 -0.19 5.45
CA ILE A 50 0.02 0.68 4.80
C ILE A 50 1.20 0.80 5.74
N ARG A 51 2.34 0.28 5.32
CA ARG A 51 3.57 0.31 6.10
C ARG A 51 4.51 1.33 5.47
N ALA A 52 4.65 2.47 6.10
CA ALA A 52 5.48 3.54 5.59
C ALA A 52 6.84 3.54 6.28
N ASP A 53 7.91 3.62 5.48
CA ASP A 53 9.24 3.84 6.02
C ASP A 53 9.26 5.18 6.75
N ALA A 54 10.01 5.27 7.85
CA ALA A 54 10.09 6.50 8.63
C ALA A 54 10.59 7.68 7.81
N GLN A 55 11.37 7.41 6.75
CA GLN A 55 11.89 8.43 5.87
C GLN A 55 11.03 8.66 4.63
N ALA A 56 9.92 7.94 4.50
CA ALA A 56 9.03 8.14 3.37
C ALA A 56 8.41 9.54 3.41
N THR A 57 8.17 10.11 2.23
CA THR A 57 7.54 11.42 2.19
C THR A 57 6.08 11.32 2.59
N HIS A 58 5.57 12.38 3.20
CA HIS A 58 4.16 12.48 3.52
C HIS A 58 3.29 12.32 2.27
N GLN A 59 3.72 12.92 1.16
CA GLN A 59 2.96 12.87 -0.08
C GLN A 59 2.80 11.42 -0.59
N ALA A 60 3.83 10.61 -0.49
CA ALA A 60 3.75 9.22 -0.93
C ALA A 60 2.74 8.43 -0.10
N VAL A 61 2.73 8.67 1.21
CA VAL A 61 1.77 8.02 2.11
C VAL A 61 0.35 8.48 1.81
N VAL A 62 0.16 9.78 1.64
CA VAL A 62 -1.16 10.34 1.32
C VAL A 62 -1.70 9.79 0.01
N THR A 63 -0.84 9.64 -0.99
CA THR A 63 -1.25 9.06 -2.27
C THR A 63 -1.75 7.63 -2.09
N ALA A 64 -1.04 6.83 -1.30
CA ALA A 64 -1.47 5.45 -1.04
C ALA A 64 -2.82 5.42 -0.32
N MET A 65 -2.99 6.26 0.70
CA MET A 65 -4.25 6.35 1.43
C MET A 65 -5.40 6.76 0.52
N ASP A 66 -5.14 7.73 -0.34
CA ASP A 66 -6.15 8.23 -1.25
C ASP A 66 -6.62 7.16 -2.23
N VAL A 67 -5.67 6.42 -2.79
CA VAL A 67 -5.99 5.35 -3.75
C VAL A 67 -6.84 4.27 -3.08
N VAL A 68 -6.45 3.80 -1.89
CA VAL A 68 -7.23 2.75 -1.22
C VAL A 68 -8.59 3.27 -0.78
N GLY A 69 -8.66 4.54 -0.37
CA GLY A 69 -9.94 5.15 -0.01
C GLY A 69 -10.88 5.24 -1.19
N GLN A 70 -10.36 5.61 -2.36
CA GLN A 70 -11.16 5.72 -3.58
C GLN A 70 -11.66 4.36 -4.07
N LEU A 71 -10.91 3.31 -3.79
CA LEU A 71 -11.33 1.97 -4.17
C LEU A 71 -12.45 1.42 -3.30
N GLY A 72 -12.64 1.99 -2.13
CA GLY A 72 -13.77 1.64 -1.28
C GLY A 72 -13.48 0.67 -0.15
N PHE A 73 -12.22 0.49 0.23
CA PHE A 73 -11.88 -0.34 1.37
C PHE A 73 -12.46 0.23 2.66
N VAL A 74 -12.93 -0.63 3.53
CA VAL A 74 -13.58 -0.22 4.78
C VAL A 74 -12.63 -0.24 5.97
N GLU A 75 -11.56 -1.00 5.91
CA GLU A 75 -10.59 -1.06 7.00
C GLU A 75 -9.20 -0.71 6.49
N ILE A 76 -8.68 0.42 6.93
CA ILE A 76 -7.36 0.89 6.52
C ILE A 76 -6.54 1.15 7.78
N ASN A 77 -5.40 0.47 7.88
CA ASN A 77 -4.48 0.59 8.99
C ASN A 77 -3.15 1.13 8.49
N ILE A 78 -2.58 2.05 9.25
CA ILE A 78 -1.32 2.68 8.86
C ILE A 78 -0.31 2.46 9.97
N ALA A 79 0.88 2.01 9.58
CA ALA A 79 1.98 1.84 10.53
C ALA A 79 3.24 2.47 9.96
N THR A 80 4.00 3.11 10.81
CA THR A 80 5.30 3.65 10.43
C THR A 80 6.36 2.67 10.85
N VAL A 81 7.22 2.28 9.90
CA VAL A 81 8.32 1.38 10.19
C VAL A 81 9.54 2.22 10.54
N THR A 82 9.98 2.11 11.79
CA THR A 82 11.14 2.83 12.28
C THR A 82 12.29 1.85 12.42
N PRO A 83 13.46 2.16 11.87
CA PRO A 83 14.61 1.28 12.07
C PRO A 83 14.97 1.24 13.55
N PRO A 84 15.45 0.09 14.04
CA PRO A 84 15.83 0.00 15.44
C PRO A 84 16.93 0.98 15.78
N GLU A 85 16.83 1.61 16.94
CA GLU A 85 17.88 2.49 17.43
C GLU A 85 19.03 1.65 17.94
N VAL A 86 20.22 2.13 17.72
CA VAL A 86 21.44 1.44 18.11
C VAL A 86 22.05 2.12 19.32
#